data_392dff581f26fe2c081a91e602415571
#
_entry.id   392dff581f26fe2c081a91e602415571
#
_cell.length_a   1.000
_cell.length_b   1.000
_cell.length_c   1.000
_cell.angle_alpha   90.00
_cell.angle_beta   90.00
_cell.angle_gamma   90.00
#
_symmetry.space_group_name_H-M   'P 1'
#
loop_
_entity.id
_entity.type
_entity.pdbx_description
1 polymer ?
#
loop_
_entity_poly.entity_id
_entity_poly.type
_entity_poly.pdbx_seq_one_letter_code
_entity_poly.pdbx_strand_id
1 'polypeptide(L)'
;MAYTKLIVAAAALAAMGSVSAADESAALPPAFVWKPVPGLVWKTVGSARIENGLLIAELDKVGDAYAQAEIDLSAYDRKPYEIAATVRAENIVDARQAYLGYRFAVNYLDMSMGGNRTWPSGRRIVGDYGPGETHFIDRTEKVRRKAFIQVGICSARGRVTCDLSTLRIREAQPLVPKRNVGYKVKYPGRVKNLPRMRGVMLGNVKGDAWDNLQAWGANLVRYQFAILGTGPVTNFEAYAEGFRANTMKELDNITATLDAAKAHGMMVVLDAHYACGGSCSKELGDPIDWSGDWRVFHDKRFAKLFAWSWQKIAERCKGRTDVVYGYDLMNEAHHTSPAAEGCDLVGLQEKIARAIRMIDPDTPIIVESMYCDPGWFRSLSAIGLDNVIYQVHLYYPHDYTHQGILTSASDVYCWPDPKMGWDKDFLLKSLKPVIDFQKEHEAKMFVGEFSAIAWAPNAEGYIRDCIRIFEELGWDWTYHAYREFPGWSVEHEATSRGKGTENFRPSKDNPRKRVLLSGLRGELAPGGVTGKGRGR
;
A
#
# COMPACT_ATOMS: atom_id res chain seq x y z
N MET A 1 16.67 -10.13 -49.77
CA MET A 1 15.35 -10.07 -49.11
C MET A 1 15.52 -10.07 -47.59
N ALA A 2 16.23 -9.10 -47.01
CA ALA A 2 16.48 -9.01 -45.57
C ALA A 2 16.43 -7.56 -45.03
N TYR A 3 15.83 -6.63 -45.79
CA TYR A 3 15.79 -5.21 -45.42
C TYR A 3 14.36 -4.65 -45.20
N THR A 4 13.31 -5.47 -45.32
CA THR A 4 11.92 -4.99 -45.27
C THR A 4 11.21 -5.31 -43.93
N LYS A 5 11.89 -5.98 -42.96
CA LYS A 5 11.30 -6.31 -41.64
C LYS A 5 11.73 -5.41 -40.49
N LEU A 6 12.64 -4.46 -40.74
CA LEU A 6 13.12 -3.53 -39.68
C LEU A 6 12.37 -2.18 -39.63
N ILE A 7 11.51 -1.91 -40.61
CA ILE A 7 10.78 -0.61 -40.71
C ILE A 7 9.42 -0.66 -39.99
N VAL A 8 8.86 -1.82 -39.74
CA VAL A 8 7.55 -1.95 -39.06
C VAL A 8 7.65 -1.79 -37.54
N ALA A 9 8.82 -2.05 -36.94
CA ALA A 9 9.01 -1.87 -35.49
C ALA A 9 9.26 -0.41 -35.08
N ALA A 10 9.74 0.43 -36.00
CA ALA A 10 9.98 1.86 -35.73
C ALA A 10 8.72 2.73 -35.92
N ALA A 11 7.76 2.28 -36.71
CA ALA A 11 6.52 3.01 -36.94
C ALA A 11 5.49 2.86 -35.81
N ALA A 12 5.58 1.80 -35.00
CA ALA A 12 4.71 1.62 -33.83
C ALA A 12 5.08 2.50 -32.62
N LEU A 13 6.32 3.02 -32.57
CA LEU A 13 6.74 3.99 -31.55
C LEU A 13 6.43 5.45 -31.93
N ALA A 14 6.16 5.74 -33.19
CA ALA A 14 5.85 7.09 -33.66
C ALA A 14 4.36 7.41 -33.72
N ALA A 15 3.49 6.43 -33.51
CA ALA A 15 2.02 6.60 -33.46
C ALA A 15 1.49 6.91 -32.04
N MET A 16 2.37 7.28 -31.09
CA MET A 16 1.93 8.00 -29.89
C MET A 16 1.70 9.46 -30.31
N GLY A 17 0.49 9.67 -30.84
CA GLY A 17 0.05 10.97 -31.30
C GLY A 17 0.32 12.04 -30.28
N SER A 18 0.81 13.17 -30.75
CA SER A 18 0.75 14.45 -30.09
C SER A 18 -0.66 14.67 -29.54
N VAL A 19 -0.86 14.36 -28.26
CA VAL A 19 -1.95 14.98 -27.49
C VAL A 19 -1.56 16.44 -27.43
N SER A 20 -2.29 17.28 -28.14
CA SER A 20 -2.16 18.72 -28.10
C SER A 20 -2.09 19.15 -26.64
N ALA A 21 -1.16 20.05 -26.33
CA ALA A 21 -1.16 20.76 -25.08
C ALA A 21 -2.59 21.23 -24.82
N ALA A 22 -3.26 20.60 -23.85
CA ALA A 22 -4.57 21.05 -23.41
C ALA A 22 -4.38 22.48 -22.93
N ASP A 23 -5.23 23.33 -23.44
CA ASP A 23 -5.31 24.76 -23.16
C ASP A 23 -5.15 25.02 -21.64
N GLU A 24 -4.02 25.58 -21.20
CA GLU A 24 -3.74 25.92 -19.80
C GLU A 24 -4.69 27.00 -19.25
N SER A 25 -5.65 27.47 -20.05
CA SER A 25 -6.60 28.53 -19.69
C SER A 25 -7.94 28.03 -19.16
N ALA A 26 -8.17 26.71 -19.07
CA ALA A 26 -9.43 26.21 -18.53
C ALA A 26 -9.50 26.49 -17.01
N ALA A 27 -10.42 27.36 -16.59
CA ALA A 27 -10.67 27.64 -15.19
C ALA A 27 -10.92 26.33 -14.43
N LEU A 28 -10.22 26.15 -13.29
CA LEU A 28 -10.41 25.00 -12.43
C LEU A 28 -11.89 24.82 -12.06
N PRO A 29 -12.42 23.60 -12.02
CA PRO A 29 -13.76 23.36 -11.51
C PRO A 29 -13.96 24.02 -10.13
N PRO A 30 -15.16 24.54 -9.80
CA PRO A 30 -15.40 25.28 -8.57
C PRO A 30 -14.97 24.55 -7.28
N ALA A 31 -14.96 23.23 -7.26
CA ALA A 31 -14.52 22.42 -6.14
C ALA A 31 -13.02 22.59 -5.81
N PHE A 32 -12.19 22.88 -6.81
CA PHE A 32 -10.74 23.04 -6.67
C PHE A 32 -10.28 24.49 -6.48
N VAL A 33 -11.22 25.41 -6.38
CA VAL A 33 -10.92 26.82 -6.10
C VAL A 33 -10.69 27.01 -4.61
N TRP A 34 -9.64 27.74 -4.25
CA TRP A 34 -9.35 28.09 -2.87
C TRP A 34 -10.45 28.91 -2.23
N LYS A 35 -10.86 28.51 -1.04
CA LYS A 35 -11.84 29.22 -0.20
C LYS A 35 -11.15 29.66 1.09
N PRO A 36 -11.32 30.91 1.55
CA PRO A 36 -10.83 31.33 2.86
C PRO A 36 -11.50 30.51 3.96
N VAL A 37 -10.80 30.33 5.08
CA VAL A 37 -11.32 29.68 6.29
C VAL A 37 -11.50 30.73 7.39
N PRO A 38 -12.58 31.51 7.37
CA PRO A 38 -12.82 32.54 8.36
C PRO A 38 -13.39 31.99 9.67
N GLY A 39 -13.31 32.78 10.73
CA GLY A 39 -14.07 32.56 11.97
C GLY A 39 -13.50 31.45 12.87
N LEU A 40 -12.29 30.98 12.66
CA LEU A 40 -11.65 30.01 13.56
C LEU A 40 -11.32 30.68 14.91
N VAL A 41 -11.69 30.00 16.00
CA VAL A 41 -11.33 30.38 17.37
C VAL A 41 -10.04 29.65 17.76
N TRP A 42 -8.96 30.40 17.77
CA TRP A 42 -7.64 29.88 18.08
C TRP A 42 -7.35 29.81 19.57
N LYS A 43 -6.80 28.70 20.03
CA LYS A 43 -6.23 28.48 21.35
C LYS A 43 -4.74 28.32 21.24
N THR A 44 -3.97 29.03 22.05
CA THR A 44 -2.50 28.95 22.06
C THR A 44 -2.03 28.01 23.16
N VAL A 45 -0.90 27.35 22.92
CA VAL A 45 -0.21 26.44 23.84
C VAL A 45 1.24 26.89 23.97
N GLY A 46 1.79 26.80 25.18
CA GLY A 46 3.16 27.24 25.48
C GLY A 46 3.33 28.75 25.31
N SER A 47 4.44 29.16 24.70
CA SER A 47 4.76 30.57 24.44
C SER A 47 4.12 31.14 23.18
N ALA A 48 3.25 30.37 22.50
CA ALA A 48 2.59 30.85 21.30
C ALA A 48 1.61 31.97 21.61
N ARG A 49 1.57 32.98 20.73
CA ARG A 49 0.66 34.15 20.82
C ARG A 49 0.16 34.55 19.44
N ILE A 50 -0.95 35.22 19.40
CA ILE A 50 -1.54 35.75 18.16
C ILE A 50 -1.69 37.27 18.30
N GLU A 51 -1.05 37.98 17.39
CA GLU A 51 -1.03 39.46 17.36
C GLU A 51 -1.48 39.92 15.97
N ASN A 52 -2.59 40.64 15.88
CA ASN A 52 -3.12 41.17 14.61
C ASN A 52 -3.24 40.09 13.48
N GLY A 53 -3.70 38.89 13.83
CA GLY A 53 -3.83 37.79 12.87
C GLY A 53 -2.54 37.04 12.55
N LEU A 54 -1.41 37.47 13.08
CA LEU A 54 -0.14 36.77 12.97
C LEU A 54 0.08 35.84 14.19
N LEU A 55 0.17 34.56 13.98
CA LEU A 55 0.66 33.61 14.97
C LEU A 55 2.19 33.73 15.09
N ILE A 56 2.67 33.79 16.32
CA ILE A 56 4.09 33.76 16.68
C ILE A 56 4.28 32.65 17.72
N ALA A 57 5.09 31.66 17.38
CA ALA A 57 5.54 30.59 18.28
C ALA A 57 7.06 30.63 18.37
N GLU A 58 7.63 30.77 19.58
CA GLU A 58 9.07 30.95 19.75
C GLU A 58 9.53 30.21 21.02
N LEU A 59 10.59 29.42 20.89
CA LEU A 59 11.15 28.60 21.94
C LEU A 59 12.69 28.59 21.88
N ASP A 60 13.33 28.97 22.99
CA ASP A 60 14.77 28.87 23.18
C ASP A 60 15.21 27.46 23.61
N LYS A 61 14.29 26.67 24.15
CA LYS A 61 14.50 25.29 24.60
C LYS A 61 13.51 24.36 23.93
N VAL A 62 13.87 23.10 23.79
CA VAL A 62 12.99 22.07 23.25
C VAL A 62 11.68 22.00 24.03
N GLY A 63 10.57 22.19 23.33
CA GLY A 63 9.24 22.24 23.91
C GLY A 63 8.15 22.33 22.84
N ASP A 64 6.95 22.68 23.27
CA ASP A 64 5.79 22.86 22.43
C ASP A 64 5.29 24.30 22.52
N ALA A 65 5.12 24.93 21.36
CA ALA A 65 4.49 26.25 21.22
C ALA A 65 3.70 26.29 19.91
N TYR A 66 2.38 26.23 19.99
CA TYR A 66 1.53 26.21 18.80
C TYR A 66 0.16 26.85 19.07
N ALA A 67 -0.53 27.21 18.00
CA ALA A 67 -1.96 27.50 18.04
C ALA A 67 -2.75 26.37 17.44
N GLN A 68 -3.95 26.12 17.96
CA GLN A 68 -4.89 25.18 17.40
C GLN A 68 -6.30 25.75 17.36
N ALA A 69 -7.07 25.38 16.35
CA ALA A 69 -8.47 25.74 16.20
C ALA A 69 -9.29 24.55 15.70
N GLU A 70 -10.53 24.45 16.18
CA GLU A 70 -11.47 23.47 15.62
C GLU A 70 -11.90 23.91 14.22
N ILE A 71 -11.90 22.98 13.29
CA ILE A 71 -12.35 23.17 11.90
C ILE A 71 -13.40 22.12 11.57
N ASP A 72 -14.49 22.53 10.91
CA ASP A 72 -15.49 21.64 10.36
C ASP A 72 -15.09 21.24 8.93
N LEU A 73 -14.85 19.95 8.72
CA LEU A 73 -14.48 19.37 7.44
C LEU A 73 -15.63 18.57 6.81
N SER A 74 -16.87 18.69 7.28
CA SER A 74 -18.02 17.93 6.76
C SER A 74 -18.27 18.16 5.26
N ALA A 75 -17.96 19.34 4.73
CA ALA A 75 -18.01 19.62 3.30
C ALA A 75 -17.01 18.80 2.47
N TYR A 76 -15.98 18.25 3.12
CA TYR A 76 -14.95 17.40 2.54
C TYR A 76 -15.07 15.93 3.01
N ASP A 77 -16.26 15.54 3.52
CA ASP A 77 -16.51 14.16 3.90
C ASP A 77 -16.27 13.24 2.71
N ARG A 78 -15.40 12.24 2.92
CA ARG A 78 -14.99 11.26 1.89
C ARG A 78 -14.41 11.87 0.60
N LYS A 79 -13.86 13.09 0.70
CA LYS A 79 -13.20 13.76 -0.42
C LYS A 79 -11.79 14.17 -0.03
N PRO A 80 -10.82 14.11 -0.94
CA PRO A 80 -9.51 14.70 -0.70
C PRO A 80 -9.62 16.20 -0.53
N TYR A 81 -8.83 16.78 0.37
CA TYR A 81 -8.80 18.23 0.57
C TYR A 81 -7.39 18.71 0.86
N GLU A 82 -7.19 19.99 0.68
CA GLU A 82 -5.93 20.68 0.90
C GLU A 82 -6.19 21.97 1.68
N ILE A 83 -5.37 22.20 2.71
CA ILE A 83 -5.33 23.47 3.47
C ILE A 83 -3.96 24.10 3.23
N ALA A 84 -3.91 25.41 3.04
CA ALA A 84 -2.68 26.17 2.90
C ALA A 84 -2.69 27.44 3.73
N ALA A 85 -1.50 27.88 4.13
CA ALA A 85 -1.27 29.18 4.76
C ALA A 85 0.15 29.67 4.48
N THR A 86 0.40 30.98 4.65
CA THR A 86 1.74 31.55 4.56
C THR A 86 2.45 31.43 5.90
N VAL A 87 3.62 30.81 5.88
CA VAL A 87 4.41 30.47 7.07
C VAL A 87 5.87 30.87 6.87
N ARG A 88 6.53 31.22 7.96
CA ARG A 88 7.97 31.33 8.08
C ARG A 88 8.43 30.56 9.29
N ALA A 89 9.46 29.72 9.13
CA ALA A 89 10.13 29.01 10.20
C ALA A 89 11.61 29.38 10.22
N GLU A 90 12.16 29.60 11.40
CA GLU A 90 13.54 30.06 11.62
C GLU A 90 14.19 29.21 12.71
N ASN A 91 15.38 28.65 12.41
CA ASN A 91 16.18 27.87 13.35
C ASN A 91 15.42 26.72 14.02
N ILE A 92 14.59 25.99 13.28
CA ILE A 92 13.90 24.82 13.83
C ILE A 92 14.90 23.69 13.98
N VAL A 93 15.33 23.42 15.21
CA VAL A 93 16.38 22.46 15.55
C VAL A 93 16.00 21.63 16.79
N ASP A 94 16.84 20.63 17.11
CA ASP A 94 16.73 19.78 18.28
C ASP A 94 15.39 19.03 18.39
N ALA A 95 14.73 18.75 17.27
CA ALA A 95 13.52 17.95 17.25
C ALA A 95 13.80 16.54 17.80
N ARG A 96 13.08 16.15 18.87
CA ARG A 96 13.29 14.88 19.58
C ARG A 96 13.08 13.64 18.70
N GLN A 97 12.28 13.75 17.67
CA GLN A 97 11.99 12.66 16.74
C GLN A 97 11.87 13.19 15.31
N ALA A 98 12.06 12.29 14.36
CA ALA A 98 12.08 12.63 12.94
C ALA A 98 10.80 13.30 12.42
N TYR A 99 9.66 13.11 13.07
CA TYR A 99 8.35 13.67 12.69
C TYR A 99 7.95 14.91 13.50
N LEU A 100 8.82 15.45 14.34
CA LEU A 100 8.62 16.64 15.17
C LEU A 100 9.41 17.83 14.62
N GLY A 101 9.10 19.03 15.07
CA GLY A 101 9.70 20.27 14.58
C GLY A 101 8.63 21.32 14.28
N TYR A 102 8.76 22.07 13.18
CA TYR A 102 7.67 22.89 12.68
C TYR A 102 6.48 22.01 12.32
N ARG A 103 5.28 22.46 12.69
CA ARG A 103 4.05 21.74 12.47
C ARG A 103 2.98 22.60 11.82
N PHE A 104 2.48 22.14 10.69
CA PHE A 104 1.24 22.59 10.05
C PHE A 104 0.42 21.35 9.75
N ALA A 105 -0.62 21.09 10.55
CA ALA A 105 -1.25 19.78 10.57
C ALA A 105 -2.73 19.82 10.92
N VAL A 106 -3.48 18.82 10.52
CA VAL A 106 -4.86 18.58 10.92
C VAL A 106 -4.93 17.30 11.75
N ASN A 107 -5.50 17.38 12.95
CA ASN A 107 -5.72 16.24 13.83
C ASN A 107 -7.20 15.92 13.89
N TYR A 108 -7.58 14.73 13.47
CA TYR A 108 -8.96 14.28 13.49
C TYR A 108 -9.36 13.80 14.90
N LEU A 109 -10.59 14.14 15.29
CA LEU A 109 -11.18 13.68 16.55
C LEU A 109 -11.96 12.38 16.41
N ASP A 110 -12.25 11.98 15.19
CA ASP A 110 -13.11 10.82 14.94
C ASP A 110 -12.32 9.52 15.11
N MET A 111 -12.71 8.78 16.15
CA MET A 111 -12.17 7.48 16.52
C MET A 111 -12.89 6.32 15.80
N SER A 112 -13.82 6.59 14.90
CA SER A 112 -14.71 5.60 14.29
C SER A 112 -14.01 4.56 13.39
N MET A 113 -12.71 4.77 13.11
CA MET A 113 -11.86 3.88 12.33
C MET A 113 -10.71 3.27 13.14
N GLY A 114 -10.96 2.95 14.41
CA GLY A 114 -10.01 2.20 15.21
C GLY A 114 -8.99 3.05 16.00
N GLY A 115 -9.37 4.25 16.42
CA GLY A 115 -8.57 5.03 17.37
C GLY A 115 -7.30 5.66 16.82
N ASN A 116 -7.03 5.53 15.55
CA ASN A 116 -5.85 6.10 14.95
C ASN A 116 -5.98 7.61 14.81
N ARG A 117 -5.23 8.33 15.64
CA ARG A 117 -4.78 9.67 15.30
C ARG A 117 -4.12 9.54 13.93
N THR A 118 -4.79 10.00 12.89
CA THR A 118 -4.13 10.15 11.60
C THR A 118 -2.93 11.06 11.83
N TRP A 119 -1.75 10.50 11.73
CA TRP A 119 -0.52 11.28 11.84
C TRP A 119 -0.58 12.32 10.75
N PRO A 120 -0.44 13.60 11.10
CA PRO A 120 -0.52 14.64 10.09
C PRO A 120 0.59 14.43 9.07
N SER A 121 0.21 14.21 7.84
CA SER A 121 1.13 14.25 6.69
C SER A 121 1.45 15.69 6.31
N GLY A 122 1.72 16.53 7.32
CA GLY A 122 2.20 17.87 7.10
C GLY A 122 3.70 17.84 6.78
N ARG A 123 4.12 18.75 5.91
CA ARG A 123 5.56 18.91 5.62
C ARG A 123 6.29 19.19 6.93
N ARG A 124 7.23 18.32 7.28
CA ARG A 124 8.15 18.58 8.37
C ARG A 124 9.21 19.58 7.90
N ILE A 125 9.42 20.61 8.69
CA ILE A 125 10.49 21.56 8.45
C ILE A 125 11.41 21.55 9.67
N VAL A 126 12.68 21.25 9.40
CA VAL A 126 13.81 21.46 10.30
C VAL A 126 14.73 22.44 9.61
N GLY A 127 15.26 23.41 10.34
CA GLY A 127 16.01 24.53 9.76
C GLY A 127 15.10 25.69 9.43
N ASP A 128 15.43 26.43 8.37
CA ASP A 128 14.72 27.62 7.95
C ASP A 128 13.75 27.32 6.80
N TYR A 129 12.62 28.02 6.78
CA TYR A 129 11.65 27.97 5.70
C TYR A 129 10.92 29.29 5.52
N GLY A 130 10.76 29.71 4.30
CA GLY A 130 9.92 30.84 3.93
C GLY A 130 10.53 32.22 4.18
N PRO A 131 9.68 33.26 4.18
CA PRO A 131 8.21 33.18 4.10
C PRO A 131 7.75 32.48 2.82
N GLY A 132 6.80 31.59 2.94
CA GLY A 132 6.27 30.82 1.83
C GLY A 132 4.96 30.11 2.16
N GLU A 133 4.30 29.64 1.11
CA GLU A 133 3.08 28.87 1.27
C GLU A 133 3.42 27.45 1.75
N THR A 134 2.76 27.01 2.81
CA THR A 134 2.80 25.64 3.30
C THR A 134 1.46 24.97 3.11
N HIS A 135 1.46 23.68 2.86
CA HIS A 135 0.28 22.90 2.54
C HIS A 135 0.15 21.70 3.48
N PHE A 136 -1.07 21.42 3.90
CA PHE A 136 -1.50 20.14 4.43
C PHE A 136 -2.49 19.53 3.44
N ILE A 137 -2.20 18.31 2.98
CA ILE A 137 -3.04 17.64 2.00
C ILE A 137 -3.44 16.28 2.56
N ASP A 138 -4.75 16.05 2.68
CA ASP A 138 -5.28 14.72 2.96
C ASP A 138 -6.03 14.20 1.74
N ARG A 139 -5.48 13.17 1.13
CA ARG A 139 -6.04 12.53 -0.07
C ARG A 139 -6.81 11.27 0.25
N THR A 140 -6.96 10.92 1.53
CA THR A 140 -7.77 9.77 1.93
C THR A 140 -9.26 10.11 1.83
N GLU A 141 -10.07 9.13 1.46
CA GLU A 141 -11.53 9.25 1.40
C GLU A 141 -12.18 8.83 2.73
N LYS A 142 -11.64 9.31 3.85
CA LYS A 142 -12.16 9.03 5.20
C LYS A 142 -13.38 9.87 5.52
N VAL A 143 -14.21 9.38 6.44
CA VAL A 143 -15.27 10.18 7.04
C VAL A 143 -14.64 11.33 7.83
N ARG A 144 -15.05 12.56 7.51
CA ARG A 144 -14.53 13.77 8.15
C ARG A 144 -15.68 14.61 8.68
N ARG A 145 -15.53 15.06 9.90
CA ARG A 145 -16.47 16.00 10.53
C ARG A 145 -15.73 17.12 11.22
N LYS A 146 -15.27 16.87 12.44
CA LYS A 146 -14.54 17.83 13.24
C LYS A 146 -13.09 17.43 13.36
N ALA A 147 -12.23 18.42 13.21
CA ALA A 147 -10.79 18.27 13.36
C ALA A 147 -10.20 19.50 14.03
N PHE A 148 -8.95 19.40 14.48
CA PHE A 148 -8.16 20.55 14.89
C PHE A 148 -7.06 20.79 13.87
N ILE A 149 -6.99 22.03 13.37
CA ILE A 149 -5.80 22.52 12.68
C ILE A 149 -4.80 23.00 13.73
N GLN A 150 -3.53 22.63 13.57
CA GLN A 150 -2.42 23.04 14.46
C GLN A 150 -1.30 23.67 13.65
N VAL A 151 -0.78 24.79 14.15
CA VAL A 151 0.35 25.51 13.54
C VAL A 151 1.33 25.93 14.63
N GLY A 152 2.63 25.67 14.45
CA GLY A 152 3.65 26.09 15.39
C GLY A 152 4.83 25.14 15.53
N ILE A 153 5.35 24.98 16.75
CA ILE A 153 6.52 24.17 17.09
C ILE A 153 6.09 23.01 18.00
N CYS A 154 6.52 21.78 17.70
CA CYS A 154 6.29 20.60 18.53
C CYS A 154 7.59 19.89 18.82
N SER A 155 7.91 19.76 20.12
CA SER A 155 9.09 19.07 20.66
C SER A 155 10.40 19.43 19.96
N ALA A 156 10.57 20.72 19.70
CA ALA A 156 11.73 21.33 19.08
C ALA A 156 11.95 22.74 19.66
N ARG A 157 12.96 23.46 19.19
CA ARG A 157 13.14 24.89 19.47
C ARG A 157 13.30 25.67 18.16
N GLY A 158 13.11 26.99 18.22
CA GLY A 158 13.19 27.90 17.09
C GLY A 158 12.01 28.86 17.07
N ARG A 159 11.71 29.41 15.91
CA ARG A 159 10.63 30.39 15.73
C ARG A 159 9.78 30.03 14.52
N VAL A 160 8.45 30.09 14.69
CA VAL A 160 7.47 29.95 13.62
C VAL A 160 6.53 31.15 13.64
N THR A 161 6.32 31.74 12.48
CA THR A 161 5.25 32.72 12.27
C THR A 161 4.31 32.24 11.17
N CYS A 162 3.01 32.46 11.36
CA CYS A 162 1.99 32.12 10.37
C CYS A 162 0.98 33.26 10.26
N ASP A 163 0.80 33.76 9.06
CA ASP A 163 -0.29 34.67 8.76
C ASP A 163 -1.61 33.89 8.65
N LEU A 164 -2.40 33.92 9.73
CA LEU A 164 -3.65 33.17 9.82
C LEU A 164 -4.72 33.68 8.85
N SER A 165 -4.58 34.93 8.36
CA SER A 165 -5.50 35.49 7.36
C SER A 165 -5.36 34.85 5.99
N THR A 166 -4.21 34.23 5.72
CA THR A 166 -3.94 33.51 4.48
C THR A 166 -4.47 32.08 4.47
N LEU A 167 -5.04 31.63 5.61
CA LEU A 167 -5.56 30.26 5.74
C LEU A 167 -6.72 30.04 4.77
N ARG A 168 -6.58 29.01 3.94
CA ARG A 168 -7.52 28.66 2.90
C ARG A 168 -7.61 27.15 2.69
N ILE A 169 -8.74 26.70 2.17
CA ILE A 169 -9.05 25.28 1.92
C ILE A 169 -9.65 25.09 0.54
N ARG A 170 -9.40 23.96 -0.05
CA ARG A 170 -10.05 23.50 -1.30
C ARG A 170 -10.18 21.98 -1.33
N GLU A 171 -10.97 21.47 -2.28
CA GLU A 171 -10.88 20.06 -2.66
C GLU A 171 -9.53 19.84 -3.34
N ALA A 172 -8.79 18.80 -2.93
CA ALA A 172 -7.53 18.46 -3.54
C ALA A 172 -7.76 17.53 -4.75
N GLN A 173 -6.90 17.64 -5.74
CA GLN A 173 -6.89 16.67 -6.83
C GLN A 173 -6.57 15.28 -6.28
N PRO A 174 -7.30 14.23 -6.67
CA PRO A 174 -6.95 12.87 -6.29
C PRO A 174 -5.55 12.52 -6.81
N LEU A 175 -4.77 11.79 -6.01
CA LEU A 175 -3.46 11.29 -6.43
C LEU A 175 -3.57 10.34 -7.62
N VAL A 176 -4.62 9.55 -7.62
CA VAL A 176 -4.92 8.56 -8.65
C VAL A 176 -6.25 8.93 -9.29
N PRO A 177 -6.25 9.58 -10.47
CA PRO A 177 -7.47 9.91 -11.17
C PRO A 177 -8.25 8.65 -11.55
N LYS A 178 -9.57 8.65 -11.33
CA LYS A 178 -10.42 7.54 -11.78
C LYS A 178 -10.43 7.44 -13.31
N ARG A 179 -10.25 6.23 -13.81
CA ARG A 179 -10.25 5.88 -15.21
C ARG A 179 -11.19 4.70 -15.45
N ASN A 180 -11.57 4.48 -16.71
CA ASN A 180 -12.32 3.28 -17.10
C ASN A 180 -13.54 2.99 -16.21
N VAL A 181 -14.26 4.04 -15.79
CA VAL A 181 -15.48 3.92 -14.98
C VAL A 181 -16.46 2.99 -15.69
N GLY A 182 -17.02 2.02 -14.97
CA GLY A 182 -17.97 1.05 -15.51
C GLY A 182 -17.34 -0.06 -16.38
N TYR A 183 -16.02 -0.10 -16.55
CA TYR A 183 -15.36 -1.21 -17.25
C TYR A 183 -15.61 -2.54 -16.53
N LYS A 184 -16.08 -3.55 -17.26
CA LYS A 184 -16.31 -4.90 -16.74
C LYS A 184 -15.17 -5.81 -17.19
N VAL A 185 -14.47 -6.39 -16.23
CA VAL A 185 -13.32 -7.27 -16.52
C VAL A 185 -13.81 -8.63 -17.01
N LYS A 186 -13.29 -9.07 -18.15
CA LYS A 186 -13.59 -10.40 -18.69
C LYS A 186 -12.43 -11.36 -18.40
N TYR A 187 -12.76 -12.59 -18.17
CA TYR A 187 -11.79 -13.64 -17.88
C TYR A 187 -11.87 -14.78 -18.90
N PRO A 188 -10.72 -15.34 -19.32
CA PRO A 188 -10.70 -16.55 -20.14
C PRO A 188 -11.25 -17.74 -19.36
N GLY A 189 -11.75 -18.76 -20.07
CA GLY A 189 -12.36 -19.95 -19.46
C GLY A 189 -11.48 -20.65 -18.43
N ARG A 190 -10.14 -20.68 -18.67
CA ARG A 190 -9.18 -21.24 -17.71
C ARG A 190 -9.29 -20.55 -16.34
N VAL A 191 -9.28 -19.21 -16.29
CA VAL A 191 -9.32 -18.45 -15.03
C VAL A 191 -10.67 -18.61 -14.33
N LYS A 192 -11.75 -18.70 -15.10
CA LYS A 192 -13.10 -18.98 -14.55
C LYS A 192 -13.19 -20.36 -13.90
N ASN A 193 -12.49 -21.34 -14.46
CA ASN A 193 -12.56 -22.73 -14.05
C ASN A 193 -11.47 -23.14 -13.05
N LEU A 194 -10.61 -22.22 -12.62
CA LEU A 194 -9.65 -22.50 -11.55
C LEU A 194 -10.40 -22.90 -10.26
N PRO A 195 -9.92 -23.88 -9.52
CA PRO A 195 -10.44 -24.16 -8.18
C PRO A 195 -10.17 -22.95 -7.27
N ARG A 196 -10.78 -22.94 -6.08
CA ARG A 196 -10.41 -21.95 -5.05
C ARG A 196 -8.92 -22.08 -4.74
N MET A 197 -8.19 -20.98 -4.93
CA MET A 197 -6.75 -20.95 -4.71
C MET A 197 -6.49 -20.49 -3.27
N ARG A 198 -5.72 -21.32 -2.55
CA ARG A 198 -5.40 -21.13 -1.13
C ARG A 198 -3.93 -21.40 -0.91
N GLY A 199 -3.24 -20.49 -0.26
CA GLY A 199 -1.81 -20.65 -0.16
C GLY A 199 -1.14 -19.81 0.91
N VAL A 200 0.16 -19.67 0.72
CA VAL A 200 1.02 -18.88 1.59
C VAL A 200 1.95 -18.00 0.76
N MET A 201 2.36 -16.90 1.36
CA MET A 201 3.45 -16.08 0.84
C MET A 201 4.78 -16.66 1.32
N LEU A 202 5.76 -16.66 0.44
CA LEU A 202 7.12 -17.07 0.76
C LEU A 202 8.15 -16.30 -0.09
N GLY A 203 9.31 -16.06 0.52
CA GLY A 203 10.48 -15.56 -0.17
C GLY A 203 11.34 -16.71 -0.69
N ASN A 204 12.57 -16.76 -0.26
CA ASN A 204 13.53 -17.77 -0.69
C ASN A 204 13.09 -19.19 -0.29
N VAL A 205 12.80 -20.03 -1.27
CA VAL A 205 12.35 -21.41 -1.03
C VAL A 205 13.57 -22.32 -0.84
N LYS A 206 13.71 -22.92 0.33
CA LYS A 206 14.80 -23.83 0.68
C LYS A 206 14.29 -25.10 1.35
N GLY A 207 14.99 -26.19 1.12
CA GLY A 207 14.78 -27.47 1.82
C GLY A 207 13.40 -28.08 1.54
N ASP A 208 12.71 -28.47 2.59
CA ASP A 208 11.44 -29.21 2.61
C ASP A 208 10.18 -28.34 2.37
N ALA A 209 10.35 -27.09 1.92
CA ALA A 209 9.23 -26.16 1.86
C ALA A 209 8.09 -26.65 0.95
N TRP A 210 8.43 -27.17 -0.23
CA TRP A 210 7.42 -27.62 -1.19
C TRP A 210 6.65 -28.84 -0.70
N ASP A 211 7.37 -29.87 -0.20
CA ASP A 211 6.74 -31.06 0.38
C ASP A 211 5.83 -30.70 1.55
N ASN A 212 6.29 -29.78 2.40
CA ASN A 212 5.56 -29.33 3.56
C ASN A 212 4.27 -28.57 3.17
N LEU A 213 4.35 -27.66 2.20
CA LEU A 213 3.19 -26.91 1.72
C LEU A 213 2.18 -27.81 1.00
N GLN A 214 2.65 -28.78 0.25
CA GLN A 214 1.79 -29.82 -0.36
C GLN A 214 1.06 -30.62 0.73
N ALA A 215 1.76 -31.07 1.76
CA ALA A 215 1.16 -31.78 2.89
C ALA A 215 0.17 -30.91 3.68
N TRP A 216 0.35 -29.60 3.69
CA TRP A 216 -0.60 -28.66 4.29
C TRP A 216 -1.90 -28.50 3.49
N GLY A 217 -1.88 -28.86 2.20
CA GLY A 217 -3.00 -28.69 1.28
C GLY A 217 -2.99 -27.36 0.53
N ALA A 218 -1.87 -26.65 0.51
CA ALA A 218 -1.72 -25.44 -0.31
C ALA A 218 -1.73 -25.80 -1.80
N ASN A 219 -2.40 -24.98 -2.62
CA ASN A 219 -2.38 -25.07 -4.08
C ASN A 219 -1.91 -23.77 -4.74
N LEU A 220 -1.53 -22.78 -3.94
CA LEU A 220 -1.02 -21.49 -4.37
C LEU A 220 0.16 -21.06 -3.50
N VAL A 221 1.12 -20.42 -4.15
CA VAL A 221 2.24 -19.74 -3.48
C VAL A 221 2.36 -18.33 -4.05
N ARG A 222 2.44 -17.31 -3.20
CA ARG A 222 2.85 -15.97 -3.58
C ARG A 222 4.35 -15.87 -3.36
N TYR A 223 5.11 -15.95 -4.46
CA TYR A 223 6.57 -15.88 -4.44
C TYR A 223 7.02 -14.43 -4.52
N GLN A 224 7.53 -13.92 -3.40
CA GLN A 224 8.10 -12.57 -3.36
C GLN A 224 9.54 -12.56 -3.86
N PHE A 225 9.81 -11.73 -4.84
CA PHE A 225 11.16 -11.49 -5.30
C PHE A 225 11.52 -10.01 -5.26
N ALA A 226 12.81 -9.73 -5.14
CA ALA A 226 13.33 -8.38 -5.10
C ALA A 226 14.45 -8.21 -6.14
N ILE A 227 14.23 -7.35 -7.12
CA ILE A 227 15.25 -6.97 -8.09
C ILE A 227 15.73 -5.58 -7.73
N LEU A 228 16.95 -5.48 -7.26
CA LEU A 228 17.60 -4.22 -6.89
C LEU A 228 18.74 -3.90 -7.87
N GLY A 229 18.98 -2.63 -8.13
CA GLY A 229 20.16 -2.18 -8.86
C GLY A 229 21.41 -2.24 -7.99
N THR A 230 22.55 -2.15 -8.61
CA THR A 230 23.84 -1.97 -7.95
C THR A 230 24.30 -0.53 -8.15
N GLY A 231 24.92 0.06 -7.13
CA GLY A 231 25.33 1.47 -7.17
C GLY A 231 24.25 2.46 -6.73
N PRO A 232 24.62 3.75 -6.65
CA PRO A 232 23.74 4.79 -6.13
C PRO A 232 22.62 5.11 -7.13
N VAL A 233 21.38 5.25 -6.64
CA VAL A 233 20.21 5.63 -7.45
C VAL A 233 20.36 7.00 -8.13
N THR A 234 21.22 7.88 -7.60
CA THR A 234 21.55 9.18 -8.17
C THR A 234 22.35 9.07 -9.49
N ASN A 235 23.02 7.93 -9.72
CA ASN A 235 23.62 7.59 -11.01
C ASN A 235 22.74 6.54 -11.70
N PHE A 236 21.76 7.00 -12.47
CA PHE A 236 20.79 6.12 -13.11
C PHE A 236 21.42 5.04 -14.00
N GLU A 237 22.46 5.38 -14.78
CA GLU A 237 23.06 4.40 -15.71
C GLU A 237 23.74 3.24 -14.97
N ALA A 238 24.54 3.54 -13.94
CA ALA A 238 25.18 2.52 -13.10
C ALA A 238 24.13 1.67 -12.36
N TYR A 239 23.08 2.30 -11.81
CA TYR A 239 21.99 1.59 -11.17
C TYR A 239 21.27 0.66 -12.15
N ALA A 240 20.96 1.16 -13.35
CA ALA A 240 20.20 0.43 -14.36
C ALA A 240 20.99 -0.76 -14.93
N GLU A 241 22.31 -0.64 -15.07
CA GLU A 241 23.16 -1.77 -15.45
C GLU A 241 23.04 -2.91 -14.44
N GLY A 242 23.26 -2.61 -13.16
CA GLY A 242 23.12 -3.60 -12.08
C GLY A 242 21.71 -4.17 -11.98
N PHE A 243 20.67 -3.33 -12.14
CA PHE A 243 19.28 -3.79 -12.13
C PHE A 243 18.99 -4.77 -13.27
N ARG A 244 19.49 -4.50 -14.49
CA ARG A 244 19.35 -5.41 -15.62
C ARG A 244 20.06 -6.74 -15.38
N ALA A 245 21.28 -6.72 -14.86
CA ALA A 245 22.03 -7.94 -14.54
C ALA A 245 21.30 -8.78 -13.48
N ASN A 246 20.81 -8.15 -12.41
CA ASN A 246 20.06 -8.82 -11.36
C ASN A 246 18.70 -9.32 -11.85
N THR A 247 18.04 -8.62 -12.78
CA THR A 247 16.83 -9.13 -13.45
C THR A 247 17.11 -10.46 -14.13
N MET A 248 18.16 -10.52 -14.95
CA MET A 248 18.49 -11.76 -15.68
C MET A 248 18.80 -12.93 -14.74
N LYS A 249 19.48 -12.65 -13.61
CA LYS A 249 19.74 -13.66 -12.58
C LYS A 249 18.46 -14.11 -11.89
N GLU A 250 17.52 -13.20 -11.59
CA GLU A 250 16.26 -13.54 -10.93
C GLU A 250 15.36 -14.41 -11.82
N LEU A 251 15.47 -14.30 -13.16
CA LEU A 251 14.73 -15.18 -14.07
C LEU A 251 15.05 -16.67 -13.86
N ASP A 252 16.25 -17.01 -13.43
CA ASP A 252 16.63 -18.39 -13.14
C ASP A 252 16.00 -18.87 -11.83
N ASN A 253 15.94 -18.01 -10.79
CA ASN A 253 15.23 -18.31 -9.55
C ASN A 253 13.72 -18.48 -9.78
N ILE A 254 13.11 -17.59 -10.58
CA ILE A 254 11.71 -17.69 -10.99
C ILE A 254 11.47 -19.03 -11.69
N THR A 255 12.32 -19.40 -12.65
CA THR A 255 12.19 -20.66 -13.38
C THR A 255 12.23 -21.86 -12.45
N ALA A 256 13.23 -21.90 -11.56
CA ALA A 256 13.37 -22.99 -10.58
C ALA A 256 12.17 -23.07 -9.62
N THR A 257 11.65 -21.91 -9.18
CA THR A 257 10.45 -21.83 -8.33
C THR A 257 9.21 -22.36 -9.05
N LEU A 258 9.01 -21.98 -10.30
CA LEU A 258 7.89 -22.48 -11.11
C LEU A 258 7.96 -23.98 -11.37
N ASP A 259 9.16 -24.52 -11.64
CA ASP A 259 9.34 -25.95 -11.87
C ASP A 259 9.06 -26.76 -10.61
N ALA A 260 9.54 -26.30 -9.46
CA ALA A 260 9.27 -26.92 -8.17
C ALA A 260 7.79 -26.84 -7.79
N ALA A 261 7.15 -25.70 -7.96
CA ALA A 261 5.71 -25.53 -7.70
C ALA A 261 4.85 -26.48 -8.56
N LYS A 262 5.17 -26.56 -9.87
CA LYS A 262 4.49 -27.47 -10.80
C LYS A 262 4.64 -28.92 -10.38
N ALA A 263 5.84 -29.35 -9.97
CA ALA A 263 6.09 -30.71 -9.49
C ALA A 263 5.25 -31.07 -8.24
N HIS A 264 4.85 -30.08 -7.45
CA HIS A 264 4.04 -30.27 -6.25
C HIS A 264 2.56 -29.87 -6.44
N GLY A 265 2.11 -29.65 -7.67
CA GLY A 265 0.71 -29.34 -7.98
C GLY A 265 0.25 -27.97 -7.52
N MET A 266 1.15 -27.00 -7.38
CA MET A 266 0.84 -25.64 -6.95
C MET A 266 1.00 -24.66 -8.11
N MET A 267 0.24 -23.55 -8.04
CA MET A 267 0.44 -22.38 -8.89
C MET A 267 1.20 -21.29 -8.14
N VAL A 268 1.77 -20.33 -8.88
CA VAL A 268 2.61 -19.28 -8.33
C VAL A 268 2.10 -17.91 -8.77
N VAL A 269 1.89 -17.00 -7.80
CA VAL A 269 1.86 -15.58 -8.00
C VAL A 269 3.31 -15.07 -7.99
N LEU A 270 3.73 -14.43 -9.08
CA LEU A 270 5.05 -13.78 -9.15
C LEU A 270 4.93 -12.34 -8.65
N ASP A 271 5.38 -12.10 -7.43
CA ASP A 271 5.26 -10.83 -6.73
C ASP A 271 6.56 -10.02 -6.78
N ALA A 272 6.54 -8.89 -7.52
CA ALA A 272 7.61 -7.92 -7.44
C ALA A 272 7.48 -7.11 -6.15
N HIS A 273 8.10 -7.63 -5.09
CA HIS A 273 7.94 -7.09 -3.73
C HIS A 273 8.54 -5.70 -3.54
N TYR A 274 9.49 -5.32 -4.37
CA TYR A 274 10.10 -3.99 -4.36
C TYR A 274 10.17 -3.41 -5.78
N ALA A 275 9.81 -2.13 -5.90
CA ALA A 275 9.96 -1.44 -7.16
C ALA A 275 11.40 -0.98 -7.41
N CYS A 276 11.70 -0.82 -8.68
CA CYS A 276 12.97 -0.28 -9.18
C CYS A 276 13.26 1.11 -8.60
N GLY A 277 14.47 1.32 -8.09
CA GLY A 277 14.94 2.61 -7.61
C GLY A 277 14.59 2.97 -6.17
N GLY A 278 13.79 2.14 -5.48
CA GLY A 278 13.40 2.37 -4.09
C GLY A 278 12.64 3.68 -3.86
N SER A 279 12.62 4.13 -2.58
CA SER A 279 11.97 5.37 -2.17
C SER A 279 12.76 6.62 -2.57
N CYS A 280 12.06 7.68 -2.98
CA CYS A 280 12.62 8.99 -3.27
C CYS A 280 12.09 10.11 -2.35
N SER A 281 11.50 9.76 -1.23
CA SER A 281 10.85 10.70 -0.31
C SER A 281 11.75 11.83 0.15
N LYS A 282 13.03 11.54 0.44
CA LYS A 282 14.00 12.58 0.83
C LYS A 282 14.24 13.61 -0.28
N GLU A 283 14.25 13.18 -1.54
CA GLU A 283 14.43 14.06 -2.68
C GLU A 283 13.21 14.94 -2.92
N LEU A 284 12.02 14.46 -2.54
CA LEU A 284 10.76 15.19 -2.61
C LEU A 284 10.50 16.04 -1.37
N GLY A 285 11.42 16.05 -0.41
CA GLY A 285 11.36 16.85 0.81
C GLY A 285 10.64 16.21 1.98
N ASP A 286 10.33 14.92 1.90
CA ASP A 286 9.87 14.16 3.06
C ASP A 286 11.08 13.64 3.86
N PRO A 287 11.22 13.99 5.14
CA PRO A 287 12.34 13.53 5.97
C PRO A 287 12.19 12.09 6.47
N ILE A 288 11.03 11.44 6.26
CA ILE A 288 10.72 10.12 6.79
C ILE A 288 10.64 9.10 5.67
N ASP A 289 11.54 8.14 5.71
CA ASP A 289 11.77 7.14 4.66
C ASP A 289 10.72 6.02 4.57
N TRP A 290 9.74 5.99 5.44
CA TRP A 290 8.80 4.88 5.50
C TRP A 290 7.41 5.15 4.89
N SER A 291 7.09 6.41 4.61
CA SER A 291 5.91 6.76 3.81
C SER A 291 6.30 7.00 2.36
N GLY A 292 7.48 6.54 2.00
CA GLY A 292 8.24 7.06 0.89
C GLY A 292 7.60 6.85 -0.46
N ASP A 293 7.37 7.93 -1.15
CA ASP A 293 7.05 7.89 -2.56
C ASP A 293 8.07 7.05 -3.32
N TRP A 294 7.62 6.09 -4.08
CA TRP A 294 8.50 5.24 -4.86
C TRP A 294 8.97 5.98 -6.12
N ARG A 295 10.25 5.86 -6.41
CA ARG A 295 10.91 6.58 -7.52
C ARG A 295 10.27 6.30 -8.89
N VAL A 296 9.74 5.10 -9.09
CA VAL A 296 9.04 4.73 -10.34
C VAL A 296 7.82 5.62 -10.66
N PHE A 297 7.25 6.29 -9.66
CA PHE A 297 6.15 7.23 -9.88
C PHE A 297 6.63 8.63 -10.26
N HIS A 298 7.87 9.00 -9.96
CA HIS A 298 8.38 10.36 -10.11
C HIS A 298 9.46 10.50 -11.18
N ASP A 299 10.16 9.41 -11.51
CA ASP A 299 11.18 9.39 -12.56
C ASP A 299 10.83 8.37 -13.66
N LYS A 300 10.45 8.89 -14.82
CA LYS A 300 10.06 8.08 -15.99
C LYS A 300 11.15 7.09 -16.45
N ARG A 301 12.42 7.32 -16.12
CA ARG A 301 13.53 6.40 -16.45
C ARG A 301 13.41 5.12 -15.63
N PHE A 302 13.14 5.24 -14.33
CA PHE A 302 12.92 4.09 -13.46
C PHE A 302 11.62 3.35 -13.80
N ALA A 303 10.54 4.09 -14.13
CA ALA A 303 9.31 3.48 -14.62
C ALA A 303 9.52 2.62 -15.87
N LYS A 304 10.31 3.12 -16.85
CA LYS A 304 10.66 2.37 -18.06
C LYS A 304 11.54 1.15 -17.76
N LEU A 305 12.51 1.31 -16.85
CA LEU A 305 13.40 0.23 -16.43
C LEU A 305 12.62 -0.89 -15.72
N PHE A 306 11.67 -0.52 -14.88
CA PHE A 306 10.80 -1.48 -14.19
C PHE A 306 9.86 -2.21 -15.17
N ALA A 307 9.26 -1.49 -16.12
CA ALA A 307 8.47 -2.12 -17.18
C ALA A 307 9.31 -3.10 -18.03
N TRP A 308 10.57 -2.78 -18.30
CA TRP A 308 11.51 -3.65 -18.99
C TRP A 308 11.74 -4.97 -18.22
N SER A 309 11.91 -4.93 -16.89
CA SER A 309 12.07 -6.17 -16.10
C SER A 309 10.84 -7.07 -16.20
N TRP A 310 9.65 -6.50 -16.15
CA TRP A 310 8.41 -7.24 -16.34
C TRP A 310 8.27 -7.84 -17.74
N GLN A 311 8.75 -7.16 -18.77
CA GLN A 311 8.83 -7.73 -20.12
C GLN A 311 9.74 -8.98 -20.14
N LYS A 312 10.91 -8.93 -19.48
CA LYS A 312 11.82 -10.08 -19.37
C LYS A 312 11.20 -11.24 -18.60
N ILE A 313 10.48 -10.97 -17.52
CA ILE A 313 9.73 -11.97 -16.77
C ILE A 313 8.65 -12.60 -17.66
N ALA A 314 7.87 -11.79 -18.38
CA ALA A 314 6.83 -12.27 -19.28
C ALA A 314 7.41 -13.11 -20.44
N GLU A 315 8.55 -12.71 -21.03
CA GLU A 315 9.27 -13.52 -22.04
C GLU A 315 9.66 -14.91 -21.50
N ARG A 316 10.14 -14.98 -20.24
CA ARG A 316 10.55 -16.24 -19.59
C ARG A 316 9.36 -17.12 -19.21
N CYS A 317 8.25 -16.51 -18.81
CA CYS A 317 7.08 -17.22 -18.28
C CYS A 317 5.98 -17.51 -19.31
N LYS A 318 6.05 -16.93 -20.50
CA LYS A 318 5.07 -17.12 -21.57
C LYS A 318 4.77 -18.60 -21.82
N GLY A 319 3.50 -18.95 -21.86
CA GLY A 319 3.03 -20.31 -22.09
C GLY A 319 3.04 -21.21 -20.83
N ARG A 320 3.50 -20.72 -19.68
CA ARG A 320 3.50 -21.46 -18.40
C ARG A 320 2.22 -21.23 -17.59
N THR A 321 1.09 -21.07 -18.25
CA THR A 321 -0.20 -20.78 -17.62
C THR A 321 -0.72 -21.90 -16.72
N ASP A 322 -0.15 -23.10 -16.82
CA ASP A 322 -0.43 -24.25 -15.96
C ASP A 322 0.17 -24.10 -14.55
N VAL A 323 1.16 -23.23 -14.37
CA VAL A 323 1.82 -23.00 -13.09
C VAL A 323 1.84 -21.51 -12.68
N VAL A 324 1.87 -20.55 -13.61
CA VAL A 324 1.79 -19.12 -13.26
C VAL A 324 0.34 -18.74 -13.04
N TYR A 325 -0.01 -18.38 -11.79
CA TYR A 325 -1.33 -17.86 -11.44
C TYR A 325 -1.50 -16.42 -11.95
N GLY A 326 -0.50 -15.57 -11.76
CA GLY A 326 -0.52 -14.19 -12.23
C GLY A 326 0.76 -13.42 -11.93
N TYR A 327 0.92 -12.30 -12.64
CA TYR A 327 1.99 -11.31 -12.45
C TYR A 327 1.51 -10.22 -11.51
N ASP A 328 2.00 -10.21 -10.28
CA ASP A 328 1.72 -9.23 -9.23
C ASP A 328 2.71 -8.07 -9.37
N LEU A 329 2.23 -6.98 -9.95
CA LEU A 329 3.10 -5.98 -10.55
C LEU A 329 3.93 -5.19 -9.56
N MET A 330 3.37 -4.86 -8.39
CA MET A 330 4.03 -4.01 -7.38
C MET A 330 3.38 -4.22 -6.01
N ASN A 331 4.12 -4.77 -5.05
CA ASN A 331 3.62 -4.96 -3.69
C ASN A 331 3.49 -3.64 -2.93
N GLU A 332 2.31 -3.36 -2.39
CA GLU A 332 2.00 -2.22 -1.50
C GLU A 332 2.51 -0.86 -1.98
N ALA A 333 2.61 -0.71 -3.29
CA ALA A 333 3.15 0.49 -3.89
C ALA A 333 2.30 1.73 -3.58
N HIS A 334 2.98 2.85 -3.37
CA HIS A 334 2.30 4.09 -3.04
C HIS A 334 3.10 5.34 -3.42
N HIS A 335 2.38 6.44 -3.56
CA HIS A 335 2.95 7.77 -3.66
C HIS A 335 2.03 8.77 -2.92
N THR A 336 2.59 9.74 -2.25
CA THR A 336 1.90 10.75 -1.47
C THR A 336 1.93 12.13 -2.12
N SER A 337 2.84 12.31 -3.08
CA SER A 337 2.94 13.50 -3.93
C SER A 337 2.50 13.19 -5.38
N PRO A 338 2.17 14.21 -6.18
CA PRO A 338 1.77 14.01 -7.57
C PRO A 338 2.83 13.25 -8.36
N ALA A 339 2.40 12.19 -9.04
CA ALA A 339 3.29 11.39 -9.89
C ALA A 339 3.63 12.13 -11.19
N ALA A 340 4.72 11.73 -11.84
CA ALA A 340 5.01 12.13 -13.19
C ALA A 340 3.86 11.69 -14.12
N GLU A 341 3.65 12.43 -15.20
CA GLU A 341 2.54 12.22 -16.14
C GLU A 341 2.39 10.75 -16.56
N GLY A 342 1.21 10.20 -16.27
CA GLY A 342 0.86 8.81 -16.55
C GLY A 342 1.70 7.78 -15.78
N CYS A 343 2.34 8.18 -14.68
CA CYS A 343 3.07 7.32 -13.76
C CYS A 343 2.38 7.26 -12.37
N ASP A 344 1.15 7.79 -12.21
CA ASP A 344 0.37 7.47 -11.01
C ASP A 344 0.14 5.96 -10.90
N LEU A 345 -0.22 5.49 -9.70
CA LEU A 345 -0.29 4.06 -9.41
C LEU A 345 -1.04 3.25 -10.48
N VAL A 346 -2.24 3.70 -10.87
CA VAL A 346 -3.05 2.99 -11.88
C VAL A 346 -2.43 3.11 -13.27
N GLY A 347 -1.94 4.30 -13.64
CA GLY A 347 -1.33 4.55 -14.94
C GLY A 347 -0.04 3.75 -15.15
N LEU A 348 0.79 3.62 -14.13
CA LEU A 348 2.01 2.83 -14.21
C LEU A 348 1.70 1.33 -14.33
N GLN A 349 0.80 0.81 -13.49
CA GLN A 349 0.37 -0.59 -13.57
C GLN A 349 -0.27 -0.90 -14.94
N GLU A 350 -1.10 0.01 -15.46
CA GLU A 350 -1.68 -0.15 -16.80
C GLU A 350 -0.60 -0.19 -17.90
N LYS A 351 0.40 0.69 -17.84
CA LYS A 351 1.52 0.69 -18.82
C LYS A 351 2.31 -0.62 -18.77
N ILE A 352 2.64 -1.09 -17.58
CA ILE A 352 3.35 -2.36 -17.40
C ILE A 352 2.50 -3.51 -17.91
N ALA A 353 1.22 -3.56 -17.53
CA ALA A 353 0.28 -4.60 -17.96
C ALA A 353 0.16 -4.66 -19.49
N ARG A 354 0.05 -3.51 -20.16
CA ARG A 354 0.01 -3.44 -21.63
C ARG A 354 1.32 -3.94 -22.26
N ALA A 355 2.47 -3.62 -21.67
CA ALA A 355 3.76 -4.10 -22.14
C ALA A 355 3.88 -5.63 -22.00
N ILE A 356 3.40 -6.20 -20.89
CA ILE A 356 3.33 -7.66 -20.69
C ILE A 356 2.40 -8.30 -21.72
N ARG A 357 1.21 -7.74 -21.96
CA ARG A 357 0.20 -8.30 -22.91
C ARG A 357 0.71 -8.44 -24.34
N MET A 358 1.65 -7.61 -24.76
CA MET A 358 2.31 -7.72 -26.08
C MET A 358 3.19 -8.98 -26.17
N ILE A 359 3.60 -9.55 -25.05
CA ILE A 359 4.51 -10.69 -24.95
C ILE A 359 3.71 -11.94 -24.54
N ASP A 360 2.99 -11.83 -23.44
CA ASP A 360 2.19 -12.90 -22.82
C ASP A 360 0.73 -12.44 -22.68
N PRO A 361 -0.15 -12.79 -23.64
CA PRO A 361 -1.56 -12.42 -23.60
C PRO A 361 -2.38 -13.24 -22.60
N ASP A 362 -1.90 -14.40 -22.15
CA ASP A 362 -2.72 -15.42 -21.48
C ASP A 362 -2.62 -15.41 -19.95
N THR A 363 -1.45 -15.02 -19.40
CA THR A 363 -1.26 -14.99 -17.95
C THR A 363 -1.98 -13.81 -17.31
N PRO A 364 -2.75 -14.01 -16.21
CA PRO A 364 -3.38 -12.91 -15.50
C PRO A 364 -2.38 -11.85 -15.01
N ILE A 365 -2.81 -10.60 -15.04
CA ILE A 365 -2.11 -9.49 -14.36
C ILE A 365 -2.78 -9.28 -13.01
N ILE A 366 -2.01 -9.04 -11.96
CA ILE A 366 -2.50 -8.70 -10.63
C ILE A 366 -2.17 -7.23 -10.37
N VAL A 367 -3.19 -6.47 -9.97
CA VAL A 367 -3.14 -5.03 -9.75
C VAL A 367 -3.53 -4.71 -8.32
N GLU A 368 -2.78 -3.84 -7.68
CA GLU A 368 -3.01 -3.41 -6.31
C GLU A 368 -3.55 -1.97 -6.22
N SER A 369 -4.29 -1.70 -5.15
CA SER A 369 -4.55 -0.34 -4.67
C SER A 369 -3.31 0.22 -3.97
N MET A 370 -3.32 1.53 -3.63
CA MET A 370 -2.26 2.10 -2.80
C MET A 370 -2.15 1.34 -1.47
N TYR A 371 -0.91 0.99 -1.07
CA TYR A 371 -0.61 0.17 0.11
C TYR A 371 -1.34 -1.19 0.10
N CYS A 372 -1.88 -1.60 -1.02
CA CYS A 372 -2.79 -2.75 -1.12
C CYS A 372 -3.95 -2.73 -0.09
N ASP A 373 -4.27 -1.55 0.44
CA ASP A 373 -5.18 -1.34 1.57
C ASP A 373 -6.64 -1.27 1.11
N PRO A 374 -7.60 -1.90 1.83
CA PRO A 374 -9.01 -1.90 1.47
C PRO A 374 -9.61 -0.50 1.27
N GLY A 375 -9.19 0.48 2.06
CA GLY A 375 -9.72 1.85 1.99
C GLY A 375 -9.39 2.56 0.68
N TRP A 376 -8.24 2.25 0.06
CA TRP A 376 -7.81 2.85 -1.19
C TRP A 376 -8.52 2.29 -2.44
N PHE A 377 -9.31 1.22 -2.30
CA PHE A 377 -10.17 0.74 -3.39
C PHE A 377 -11.23 1.76 -3.83
N ARG A 378 -11.59 2.73 -2.97
CA ARG A 378 -12.48 3.84 -3.38
C ARG A 378 -11.86 4.70 -4.48
N SER A 379 -10.54 4.84 -4.49
CA SER A 379 -9.79 5.62 -5.48
C SER A 379 -9.24 4.75 -6.61
N LEU A 380 -9.25 3.43 -6.46
CA LEU A 380 -8.80 2.51 -7.49
C LEU A 380 -9.77 2.53 -8.68
N SER A 381 -9.23 2.38 -9.88
CA SER A 381 -9.97 2.19 -11.12
C SER A 381 -9.54 0.89 -11.78
N ALA A 382 -10.43 0.27 -12.53
CA ALA A 382 -10.03 -0.80 -13.43
C ALA A 382 -9.03 -0.28 -14.48
N ILE A 383 -7.99 -1.05 -14.80
CA ILE A 383 -6.96 -0.64 -15.78
C ILE A 383 -7.38 -0.80 -17.25
N GLY A 384 -8.66 -1.08 -17.52
CA GLY A 384 -9.19 -1.17 -18.89
C GLY A 384 -8.61 -2.33 -19.71
N LEU A 385 -8.25 -3.43 -19.05
CA LEU A 385 -7.77 -4.67 -19.64
C LEU A 385 -8.53 -5.86 -19.09
N ASP A 386 -8.73 -6.87 -19.93
CA ASP A 386 -9.28 -8.16 -19.53
C ASP A 386 -8.22 -9.04 -18.85
N ASN A 387 -8.67 -10.09 -18.16
CA ASN A 387 -7.81 -11.05 -17.46
C ASN A 387 -6.93 -10.38 -16.39
N VAL A 388 -7.50 -9.44 -15.62
CA VAL A 388 -6.86 -8.70 -14.54
C VAL A 388 -7.51 -9.08 -13.22
N ILE A 389 -6.70 -9.55 -12.28
CA ILE A 389 -7.09 -9.85 -10.90
C ILE A 389 -6.72 -8.63 -10.04
N TYR A 390 -7.56 -8.27 -9.09
CA TYR A 390 -7.29 -7.15 -8.19
C TYR A 390 -6.98 -7.68 -6.80
N GLN A 391 -5.91 -7.16 -6.20
CA GLN A 391 -5.38 -7.64 -4.94
C GLN A 391 -5.63 -6.65 -3.81
N VAL A 392 -5.87 -7.22 -2.62
CA VAL A 392 -6.01 -6.51 -1.35
C VAL A 392 -5.21 -7.23 -0.27
N HIS A 393 -4.61 -6.47 0.67
CA HIS A 393 -4.05 -6.99 1.91
C HIS A 393 -5.00 -6.69 3.07
N LEU A 394 -5.15 -7.62 4.01
CA LEU A 394 -6.05 -7.44 5.15
C LEU A 394 -5.30 -7.58 6.47
N TYR A 395 -4.96 -6.44 7.04
CA TYR A 395 -4.34 -6.36 8.37
C TYR A 395 -5.17 -5.54 9.37
N TYR A 396 -6.40 -5.14 9.01
CA TYR A 396 -7.27 -4.42 9.94
C TYR A 396 -7.76 -5.31 11.08
N PRO A 397 -7.83 -4.81 12.31
CA PRO A 397 -7.25 -3.53 12.72
C PRO A 397 -5.72 -3.66 12.93
N HIS A 398 -4.94 -2.74 12.38
CA HIS A 398 -3.46 -2.77 12.44
C HIS A 398 -2.93 -2.80 13.88
N ASP A 399 -3.58 -2.07 14.80
CA ASP A 399 -3.18 -2.05 16.21
C ASP A 399 -3.27 -3.44 16.85
N TYR A 400 -4.17 -4.31 16.39
CA TYR A 400 -4.24 -5.69 16.82
C TYR A 400 -3.24 -6.58 16.10
N THR A 401 -3.26 -6.57 14.75
CA THR A 401 -2.44 -7.50 13.96
C THR A 401 -0.94 -7.23 14.12
N HIS A 402 -0.55 -5.97 14.32
CA HIS A 402 0.83 -5.51 14.46
C HIS A 402 1.15 -4.98 15.88
N GLN A 403 0.37 -5.39 16.89
CA GLN A 403 0.62 -4.94 18.26
C GLN A 403 2.03 -5.30 18.74
N GLY A 404 2.72 -4.33 19.36
CA GLY A 404 4.11 -4.47 19.75
C GLY A 404 5.13 -4.38 18.60
N ILE A 405 4.67 -4.27 17.34
CA ILE A 405 5.49 -3.97 16.16
C ILE A 405 5.32 -2.50 15.77
N LEU A 406 4.07 -2.07 15.54
CA LEU A 406 3.72 -0.70 15.17
C LEU A 406 3.15 0.11 16.34
N THR A 407 2.71 -0.55 17.40
CA THR A 407 2.21 0.06 18.63
C THR A 407 3.23 -0.11 19.77
N SER A 408 2.93 0.45 20.96
CA SER A 408 3.75 0.21 22.15
C SER A 408 3.78 -1.28 22.52
N ALA A 409 4.90 -1.77 22.98
CA ALA A 409 5.04 -3.17 23.48
C ALA A 409 4.10 -3.48 24.65
N SER A 410 3.66 -2.46 25.40
CA SER A 410 2.69 -2.59 26.50
C SER A 410 1.24 -2.71 26.04
N ASP A 411 0.91 -2.31 24.79
CA ASP A 411 -0.45 -2.33 24.30
C ASP A 411 -0.89 -3.77 24.05
N VAL A 412 -2.04 -4.14 24.60
CA VAL A 412 -2.63 -5.48 24.46
C VAL A 412 -4.05 -5.36 23.96
N TYR A 413 -4.24 -5.77 22.72
CA TYR A 413 -5.54 -5.88 22.09
C TYR A 413 -5.92 -7.35 21.91
N CYS A 414 -7.19 -7.68 21.91
CA CYS A 414 -7.68 -9.04 21.70
C CYS A 414 -8.59 -9.15 20.46
N TRP A 415 -8.92 -10.36 20.08
CA TRP A 415 -9.87 -10.64 19.00
C TRP A 415 -10.92 -11.69 19.43
N PRO A 416 -12.25 -11.42 19.30
CA PRO A 416 -12.79 -10.07 19.06
C PRO A 416 -12.52 -9.13 20.24
N ASP A 417 -12.60 -7.82 20.00
CA ASP A 417 -12.51 -6.81 21.05
C ASP A 417 -13.78 -5.96 21.10
N PRO A 418 -14.73 -6.27 22.01
CA PRO A 418 -15.98 -5.51 22.10
C PRO A 418 -15.81 -4.05 22.50
N LYS A 419 -14.72 -3.71 23.24
CA LYS A 419 -14.45 -2.31 23.65
C LYS A 419 -14.05 -1.46 22.47
N MET A 420 -13.33 -2.05 21.53
CA MET A 420 -12.89 -1.40 20.30
C MET A 420 -13.90 -1.56 19.15
N GLY A 421 -14.90 -2.41 19.32
CA GLY A 421 -15.85 -2.77 18.26
C GLY A 421 -15.21 -3.60 17.14
N TRP A 422 -14.17 -4.36 17.47
CA TRP A 422 -13.45 -5.20 16.51
C TRP A 422 -13.97 -6.64 16.55
N ASP A 423 -14.51 -7.05 15.44
CA ASP A 423 -15.06 -8.39 15.22
C ASP A 423 -15.13 -8.72 13.72
N LYS A 424 -15.75 -9.82 13.35
CA LYS A 424 -15.96 -10.21 11.94
C LYS A 424 -16.73 -9.16 11.15
N ASP A 425 -17.72 -8.50 11.76
CA ASP A 425 -18.51 -7.44 11.09
C ASP A 425 -17.66 -6.19 10.84
N PHE A 426 -16.74 -5.87 11.73
CA PHE A 426 -15.76 -4.81 11.51
C PHE A 426 -14.88 -5.11 10.28
N LEU A 427 -14.41 -6.35 10.10
CA LEU A 427 -13.65 -6.74 8.91
C LEU A 427 -14.48 -6.60 7.63
N LEU A 428 -15.73 -7.06 7.64
CA LEU A 428 -16.64 -6.92 6.50
C LEU A 428 -16.90 -5.44 6.14
N LYS A 429 -17.08 -4.58 7.14
CA LYS A 429 -17.21 -3.13 6.93
C LYS A 429 -15.95 -2.52 6.34
N SER A 430 -14.78 -2.95 6.79
CA SER A 430 -13.49 -2.50 6.26
C SER A 430 -13.28 -2.94 4.82
N LEU A 431 -13.74 -4.12 4.45
CA LEU A 431 -13.67 -4.66 3.08
C LEU A 431 -14.77 -4.13 2.14
N LYS A 432 -15.72 -3.33 2.64
CA LYS A 432 -16.80 -2.82 1.79
C LYS A 432 -16.33 -2.13 0.51
N PRO A 433 -15.28 -1.28 0.49
CA PRO A 433 -14.81 -0.68 -0.75
C PRO A 433 -14.32 -1.70 -1.78
N VAL A 434 -13.71 -2.79 -1.32
CA VAL A 434 -13.23 -3.90 -2.17
C VAL A 434 -14.41 -4.68 -2.75
N ILE A 435 -15.42 -4.96 -1.92
CA ILE A 435 -16.66 -5.65 -2.34
C ILE A 435 -17.43 -4.80 -3.37
N ASP A 436 -17.50 -3.48 -3.15
CA ASP A 436 -18.17 -2.56 -4.07
C ASP A 436 -17.41 -2.53 -5.42
N PHE A 437 -16.08 -2.44 -5.40
CA PHE A 437 -15.24 -2.51 -6.59
C PHE A 437 -15.40 -3.84 -7.35
N GLN A 438 -15.41 -4.96 -6.63
CA GLN A 438 -15.65 -6.28 -7.22
C GLN A 438 -16.98 -6.31 -7.99
N LYS A 439 -18.05 -5.79 -7.39
CA LYS A 439 -19.38 -5.75 -8.01
C LYS A 439 -19.43 -4.78 -9.20
N GLU A 440 -18.82 -3.60 -9.05
CA GLU A 440 -18.79 -2.59 -10.12
C GLU A 440 -18.10 -3.11 -11.37
N HIS A 441 -16.95 -3.76 -11.21
CA HIS A 441 -16.09 -4.17 -12.32
C HIS A 441 -16.18 -5.66 -12.67
N GLU A 442 -17.01 -6.45 -11.98
CA GLU A 442 -17.07 -7.92 -12.10
C GLU A 442 -15.69 -8.57 -11.93
N ALA A 443 -14.88 -7.98 -11.03
CA ALA A 443 -13.48 -8.30 -10.86
C ALA A 443 -13.28 -9.59 -10.06
N LYS A 444 -12.28 -10.41 -10.46
CA LYS A 444 -11.76 -11.48 -9.61
C LYS A 444 -10.84 -10.85 -8.57
N MET A 445 -11.05 -11.22 -7.30
CA MET A 445 -10.29 -10.71 -6.17
C MET A 445 -9.31 -11.74 -5.63
N PHE A 446 -8.18 -11.24 -5.15
CA PHE A 446 -7.14 -12.00 -4.49
C PHE A 446 -6.72 -11.28 -3.20
N VAL A 447 -6.59 -12.02 -2.10
CA VAL A 447 -6.00 -11.51 -0.86
C VAL A 447 -4.56 -11.98 -0.82
N GLY A 448 -3.61 -11.06 -1.11
CA GLY A 448 -2.18 -11.40 -1.17
C GLY A 448 -1.58 -11.64 0.20
N GLU A 449 -2.03 -10.87 1.19
CA GLU A 449 -1.50 -10.95 2.56
C GLU A 449 -2.59 -10.76 3.60
N PHE A 450 -2.53 -11.57 4.65
CA PHE A 450 -3.23 -11.41 5.92
C PHE A 450 -2.55 -12.25 6.99
N SER A 451 -2.47 -11.75 8.20
CA SER A 451 -2.00 -12.49 9.37
C SER A 451 -2.25 -11.69 10.66
N ALA A 452 -1.90 -12.26 11.79
CA ALA A 452 -1.76 -11.58 13.07
C ALA A 452 -0.50 -12.06 13.77
N ILE A 453 0.18 -11.13 14.45
CA ILE A 453 1.42 -11.41 15.17
C ILE A 453 1.23 -12.55 16.19
N ALA A 454 2.24 -13.39 16.36
CA ALA A 454 2.16 -14.63 17.14
C ALA A 454 1.73 -14.46 18.60
N TRP A 455 2.01 -13.32 19.21
CA TRP A 455 1.59 -13.01 20.58
C TRP A 455 0.25 -12.29 20.70
N ALA A 456 -0.47 -12.06 19.59
CA ALA A 456 -1.78 -11.46 19.65
C ALA A 456 -2.79 -12.43 20.28
N PRO A 457 -3.52 -12.03 21.34
CA PRO A 457 -4.52 -12.88 21.97
C PRO A 457 -5.59 -13.33 20.97
N ASN A 458 -5.81 -14.64 20.86
CA ASN A 458 -6.76 -15.29 19.94
C ASN A 458 -6.46 -14.99 18.44
N ALA A 459 -5.17 -14.95 18.06
CA ALA A 459 -4.77 -14.78 16.66
C ALA A 459 -5.40 -15.83 15.73
N GLU A 460 -5.60 -17.06 16.21
CA GLU A 460 -6.30 -18.11 15.48
C GLU A 460 -7.77 -17.78 15.18
N GLY A 461 -8.44 -17.07 16.09
CA GLY A 461 -9.80 -16.57 15.87
C GLY A 461 -9.87 -15.55 14.75
N TYR A 462 -8.92 -14.60 14.75
CA TYR A 462 -8.78 -13.61 13.68
C TYR A 462 -8.51 -14.26 12.31
N ILE A 463 -7.51 -15.17 12.24
CA ILE A 463 -7.17 -15.88 11.00
C ILE A 463 -8.38 -16.67 10.48
N ARG A 464 -9.14 -17.32 11.36
CA ARG A 464 -10.36 -18.06 11.01
C ARG A 464 -11.42 -17.15 10.41
N ASP A 465 -11.67 -16.00 11.02
CA ASP A 465 -12.67 -15.04 10.54
C ASP A 465 -12.26 -14.45 9.18
N CYS A 466 -10.98 -14.11 8.98
CA CYS A 466 -10.46 -13.69 7.70
C CYS A 466 -10.70 -14.75 6.61
N ILE A 467 -10.26 -15.99 6.84
CA ILE A 467 -10.43 -17.07 5.86
C ILE A 467 -11.90 -17.31 5.53
N ARG A 468 -12.79 -17.33 6.53
CA ARG A 468 -14.24 -17.49 6.30
C ARG A 468 -14.81 -16.37 5.44
N ILE A 469 -14.42 -15.12 5.68
CA ILE A 469 -14.84 -13.99 4.85
C ILE A 469 -14.38 -14.20 3.41
N PHE A 470 -13.12 -14.57 3.18
CA PHE A 470 -12.58 -14.76 1.82
C PHE A 470 -13.31 -15.90 1.10
N GLU A 471 -13.55 -17.00 1.78
CA GLU A 471 -14.31 -18.14 1.24
C GLU A 471 -15.76 -17.77 0.90
N GLU A 472 -16.45 -17.04 1.79
CA GLU A 472 -17.82 -16.55 1.59
C GLU A 472 -17.92 -15.56 0.40
N LEU A 473 -16.90 -14.71 0.21
CA LEU A 473 -16.84 -13.74 -0.88
C LEU A 473 -16.33 -14.32 -2.21
N GLY A 474 -15.84 -15.53 -2.19
CA GLY A 474 -15.32 -16.16 -3.39
C GLY A 474 -13.91 -15.71 -3.78
N TRP A 475 -13.10 -15.22 -2.83
CA TRP A 475 -11.76 -14.70 -3.08
C TRP A 475 -10.68 -15.77 -2.90
N ASP A 476 -9.67 -15.74 -3.76
CA ASP A 476 -8.44 -16.51 -3.58
C ASP A 476 -7.55 -15.81 -2.55
N TRP A 477 -6.67 -16.55 -1.86
CA TRP A 477 -5.88 -15.95 -0.80
C TRP A 477 -4.55 -16.65 -0.51
N THR A 478 -3.58 -15.88 0.02
CA THR A 478 -2.32 -16.36 0.59
C THR A 478 -2.09 -15.77 1.98
N TYR A 479 -1.66 -16.62 2.91
CA TYR A 479 -1.32 -16.24 4.27
C TYR A 479 0.11 -15.68 4.35
N HIS A 480 0.33 -14.58 5.02
CA HIS A 480 1.64 -13.99 5.29
C HIS A 480 2.15 -14.38 6.69
N ALA A 481 3.26 -15.16 6.83
CA ALA A 481 4.01 -15.77 5.76
C ALA A 481 4.56 -17.13 6.18
N TYR A 482 5.02 -17.90 5.21
CA TYR A 482 5.72 -19.16 5.47
C TYR A 482 7.20 -18.89 5.76
N ARG A 483 7.63 -19.20 7.00
CA ARG A 483 9.05 -19.18 7.47
C ARG A 483 9.82 -17.88 7.19
N GLU A 484 9.16 -16.76 7.05
CA GLU A 484 9.81 -15.47 6.84
C GLU A 484 10.28 -14.88 8.19
N PHE A 485 9.36 -14.24 8.91
CA PHE A 485 9.61 -13.78 10.27
C PHE A 485 8.85 -14.68 11.26
N PRO A 486 9.51 -15.15 12.35
CA PRO A 486 8.86 -16.06 13.31
C PRO A 486 7.55 -15.55 13.87
N GLY A 487 7.39 -14.22 13.98
CA GLY A 487 6.16 -13.59 14.46
C GLY A 487 4.94 -13.80 13.55
N TRP A 488 5.14 -13.94 12.24
CA TRP A 488 4.09 -14.25 11.28
C TRP A 488 3.96 -15.75 11.04
N SER A 489 5.08 -16.47 11.07
CA SER A 489 5.12 -17.90 10.80
C SER A 489 4.25 -18.71 11.78
N VAL A 490 3.41 -19.59 11.23
CA VAL A 490 2.61 -20.52 12.05
C VAL A 490 3.42 -21.74 12.54
N GLU A 491 4.68 -21.86 12.15
CA GLU A 491 5.61 -22.88 12.67
C GLU A 491 6.38 -22.38 13.90
N HIS A 492 6.00 -21.24 14.45
CA HIS A 492 6.59 -20.67 15.67
C HIS A 492 5.50 -20.23 16.64
N GLU A 493 5.84 -20.27 17.92
CA GLU A 493 5.08 -19.67 19.01
C GLU A 493 5.90 -18.59 19.69
N ALA A 494 5.24 -17.51 20.10
CA ALA A 494 5.89 -16.47 20.88
C ALA A 494 6.03 -16.92 22.33
N THR A 495 7.24 -16.77 22.88
CA THR A 495 7.56 -16.96 24.30
C THR A 495 7.48 -15.65 25.07
N SER A 496 7.67 -14.54 24.38
CA SER A 496 7.51 -13.17 24.88
C SER A 496 7.18 -12.22 23.72
N ARG A 497 6.84 -10.97 24.06
CA ARG A 497 6.60 -9.92 23.07
C ARG A 497 7.91 -9.26 22.69
N GLY A 498 8.16 -9.07 21.41
CA GLY A 498 9.33 -8.38 20.90
C GLY A 498 9.79 -8.88 19.54
N LYS A 499 10.51 -8.04 18.80
CA LYS A 499 10.97 -8.33 17.44
C LYS A 499 12.16 -9.29 17.36
N GLY A 500 12.86 -9.53 18.48
CA GLY A 500 14.02 -10.42 18.50
C GLY A 500 13.62 -11.87 18.29
N THR A 501 14.41 -12.62 17.54
CA THR A 501 14.15 -14.03 17.23
C THR A 501 14.17 -14.93 18.48
N GLU A 502 14.85 -14.50 19.54
CA GLU A 502 14.86 -15.14 20.86
C GLU A 502 13.49 -15.19 21.55
N ASN A 503 12.56 -14.34 21.11
CA ASN A 503 11.19 -14.30 21.62
C ASN A 503 10.28 -15.37 21.02
N PHE A 504 10.83 -16.28 20.23
CA PHE A 504 10.06 -17.32 19.53
C PHE A 504 10.72 -18.70 19.71
N ARG A 505 9.88 -19.71 19.68
CA ARG A 505 10.32 -21.11 19.61
C ARG A 505 9.63 -21.82 18.45
N PRO A 506 10.29 -22.78 17.79
CA PRO A 506 9.63 -23.63 16.82
C PRO A 506 8.45 -24.40 17.45
N SER A 507 7.37 -24.52 16.71
CA SER A 507 6.16 -25.23 17.13
C SER A 507 5.65 -26.10 15.99
N LYS A 508 5.53 -27.40 16.23
CA LYS A 508 4.98 -28.32 15.23
C LYS A 508 3.47 -28.24 15.12
N ASP A 509 2.79 -27.89 16.22
CA ASP A 509 1.35 -27.78 16.32
C ASP A 509 0.96 -26.66 17.29
N ASN A 510 0.18 -25.70 16.79
CA ASN A 510 -0.38 -24.61 17.59
C ASN A 510 -1.72 -24.16 17.00
N PRO A 511 -2.55 -23.37 17.75
CA PRO A 511 -3.87 -22.97 17.29
C PRO A 511 -3.88 -22.25 15.94
N ARG A 512 -2.92 -21.33 15.68
CA ARG A 512 -2.82 -20.61 14.41
C ARG A 512 -2.57 -21.56 13.25
N LYS A 513 -1.64 -22.52 13.41
CA LYS A 513 -1.33 -23.54 12.40
C LYS A 513 -2.54 -24.41 12.10
N ARG A 514 -3.23 -24.91 13.12
CA ARG A 514 -4.42 -25.75 12.91
C ARG A 514 -5.50 -25.03 12.09
N VAL A 515 -5.76 -23.74 12.39
CA VAL A 515 -6.73 -22.94 11.63
C VAL A 515 -6.28 -22.72 10.20
N LEU A 516 -5.00 -22.37 9.98
CA LEU A 516 -4.48 -22.19 8.62
C LEU A 516 -4.59 -23.50 7.80
N LEU A 517 -4.21 -24.63 8.37
CA LEU A 517 -4.32 -25.94 7.69
C LEU A 517 -5.76 -26.29 7.34
N SER A 518 -6.73 -26.05 8.25
CA SER A 518 -8.15 -26.22 7.95
C SER A 518 -8.60 -25.30 6.80
N GLY A 519 -8.11 -24.06 6.75
CA GLY A 519 -8.37 -23.15 5.65
C GLY A 519 -7.82 -23.64 4.32
N LEU A 520 -6.54 -24.04 4.29
CA LEU A 520 -5.87 -24.56 3.09
C LEU A 520 -6.59 -25.78 2.51
N ARG A 521 -7.12 -26.65 3.36
CA ARG A 521 -7.91 -27.84 2.97
C ARG A 521 -9.35 -27.53 2.59
N GLY A 522 -9.79 -26.27 2.70
CA GLY A 522 -11.16 -25.85 2.38
C GLY A 522 -12.21 -26.22 3.42
N GLU A 523 -11.81 -26.65 4.61
CA GLU A 523 -12.73 -27.04 5.69
C GLU A 523 -13.49 -25.83 6.29
N LEU A 524 -12.98 -24.61 6.08
CA LEU A 524 -13.59 -23.37 6.53
C LEU A 524 -14.51 -22.72 5.50
N ALA A 525 -14.61 -23.29 4.30
CA ALA A 525 -15.50 -22.81 3.25
C ALA A 525 -16.99 -23.13 3.59
N PRO A 526 -17.94 -22.35 3.04
CA PRO A 526 -19.37 -22.68 3.17
C PRO A 526 -19.66 -24.10 2.67
N GLY A 527 -20.25 -24.94 3.52
CA GLY A 527 -20.49 -26.36 3.21
C GLY A 527 -19.28 -27.28 3.32
N GLY A 528 -18.14 -26.77 3.80
CA GLY A 528 -16.93 -27.56 4.03
C GLY A 528 -17.17 -28.65 5.10
N VAL A 529 -16.81 -29.89 4.78
CA VAL A 529 -16.94 -31.02 5.71
C VAL A 529 -15.78 -30.94 6.70
N THR A 530 -16.07 -30.60 7.95
CA THR A 530 -15.07 -30.74 9.02
C THR A 530 -14.68 -32.22 9.12
N GLY A 531 -13.40 -32.51 8.88
CA GLY A 531 -12.88 -33.88 8.84
C GLY A 531 -12.96 -34.65 10.17
N LYS A 532 -14.17 -34.99 10.58
CA LYS A 532 -14.44 -36.10 11.51
C LYS A 532 -15.05 -37.23 10.68
N GLY A 533 -14.23 -38.09 10.13
CA GLY A 533 -14.72 -39.30 9.50
C GLY A 533 -13.95 -39.79 8.26
N ARG A 534 -12.65 -39.98 8.35
CA ARG A 534 -11.95 -41.01 7.57
C ARG A 534 -11.12 -41.85 8.54
N GLY A 535 -11.82 -42.58 9.37
CA GLY A 535 -11.30 -43.81 9.91
C GLY A 535 -11.61 -44.92 8.91
N ARG A 536 -10.58 -45.36 8.22
CA ARG A 536 -10.24 -46.74 7.89
C ARG A 536 -9.18 -46.75 6.82
#